data_f75fd52cdd284ef36a2ce42072358bf5
#
_entry.id   f75fd52cdd284ef36a2ce42072358bf5
#
_cell.length_a   1.000
_cell.length_b   1.000
_cell.length_c   1.000
_cell.angle_alpha   90.00
_cell.angle_beta   90.00
_cell.angle_gamma   90.00
#
_symmetry.space_group_name_H-M   'P 1'
#
loop_
_entity.id
_entity.type
_entity.pdbx_description
1 polymer ?
#
loop_
_entity_poly.entity_id
_entity_poly.type
_entity_poly.pdbx_seq_one_letter_code
_entity_poly.pdbx_strand_id
1 'polypeptide(L)'
;MRRMLTMVALMAMTAVIAAAGPEDGVKEAGAGWRQGAIKQDKALLEKYLADDMVYTHGGGQKQTKAEYIASVLSGPSHYKAMEPSETRIRLYGKLAVLWGLVDVTPAKGATYRTRTLEVYAQHANGTWQMVQKESVRVQVK
;
A
#
# COMPACT_ATOMS: atom_id res chain seq x y z
N MET A 1 21.93 26.01 -60.97
CA MET A 1 22.09 25.06 -59.85
C MET A 1 21.38 25.60 -58.62
N ARG A 2 20.18 25.11 -58.33
CA ARG A 2 19.38 25.52 -57.15
C ARG A 2 19.67 24.50 -56.02
N ARG A 3 20.30 24.97 -54.95
CA ARG A 3 20.49 24.18 -53.72
C ARG A 3 19.23 24.29 -52.88
N MET A 4 18.47 23.19 -52.77
CA MET A 4 17.39 23.04 -51.82
C MET A 4 18.00 22.76 -50.44
N LEU A 5 17.84 23.70 -49.50
CA LEU A 5 18.08 23.43 -48.09
C LEU A 5 16.84 22.73 -47.48
N THR A 6 16.99 21.50 -47.12
CA THR A 6 15.97 20.73 -46.35
C THR A 6 16.15 21.07 -44.87
N MET A 7 15.23 21.82 -44.32
CA MET A 7 15.14 22.15 -42.92
C MET A 7 14.49 20.96 -42.22
N VAL A 8 15.26 20.17 -41.46
CA VAL A 8 14.74 19.10 -40.57
C VAL A 8 14.34 19.78 -39.27
N ALA A 9 13.05 19.93 -39.05
CA ALA A 9 12.50 20.39 -37.78
C ALA A 9 12.56 19.22 -36.72
N LEU A 10 13.49 19.34 -35.79
CA LEU A 10 13.60 18.40 -34.66
C LEU A 10 12.51 18.78 -33.64
N MET A 11 11.41 18.02 -33.63
CA MET A 11 10.35 18.12 -32.61
C MET A 11 10.86 17.53 -31.31
N ALA A 12 11.27 18.37 -30.36
CA ALA A 12 11.58 17.97 -29.02
C ALA A 12 10.29 17.61 -28.28
N MET A 13 10.06 16.31 -28.11
CA MET A 13 8.95 15.78 -27.34
C MET A 13 9.31 15.91 -25.85
N THR A 14 8.88 17.00 -25.21
CA THR A 14 9.00 17.16 -23.75
C THR A 14 8.02 16.23 -23.06
N ALA A 15 8.53 15.11 -22.54
CA ALA A 15 7.75 14.25 -21.66
C ALA A 15 7.48 15.02 -20.35
N VAL A 16 6.23 15.42 -20.13
CA VAL A 16 5.78 15.94 -18.84
C VAL A 16 5.73 14.76 -17.88
N ILE A 17 6.76 14.60 -17.04
CA ILE A 17 6.73 13.68 -15.91
C ILE A 17 5.78 14.32 -14.89
N ALA A 18 4.55 13.82 -14.81
CA ALA A 18 3.63 14.20 -13.76
C ALA A 18 4.27 13.86 -12.41
N ALA A 19 4.50 14.85 -11.56
CA ALA A 19 4.98 14.62 -10.21
C ALA A 19 3.95 13.79 -9.45
N ALA A 20 4.39 12.69 -8.81
CA ALA A 20 3.53 11.85 -8.00
C ALA A 20 2.90 12.68 -6.87
N GLY A 21 1.57 12.64 -6.76
CA GLY A 21 0.84 13.36 -5.70
C GLY A 21 0.94 12.66 -4.35
N PRO A 22 0.54 13.33 -3.25
CA PRO A 22 0.55 12.73 -1.91
C PRO A 22 -0.26 11.44 -1.81
N GLU A 23 -1.37 11.31 -2.53
CA GLU A 23 -2.15 10.08 -2.60
C GLU A 23 -1.39 8.92 -3.22
N ASP A 24 -0.49 9.19 -4.18
CA ASP A 24 0.29 8.14 -4.84
C ASP A 24 1.29 7.53 -3.85
N GLY A 25 1.88 8.33 -2.96
CA GLY A 25 2.72 7.85 -1.88
C GLY A 25 1.96 6.96 -0.89
N VAL A 26 0.70 7.29 -0.57
CA VAL A 26 -0.16 6.44 0.28
C VAL A 26 -0.51 5.13 -0.43
N LYS A 27 -0.83 5.18 -1.72
CA LYS A 27 -1.08 3.98 -2.55
C LYS A 27 0.16 3.09 -2.63
N GLU A 28 1.35 3.70 -2.82
CA GLU A 28 2.63 3.00 -2.83
C GLU A 28 2.86 2.28 -1.49
N ALA A 29 2.71 2.99 -0.37
CA ALA A 29 2.89 2.40 0.95
C ALA A 29 1.89 1.27 1.21
N GLY A 30 0.63 1.45 0.82
CA GLY A 30 -0.41 0.43 0.91
C GLY A 30 -0.11 -0.81 0.06
N ALA A 31 0.35 -0.64 -1.17
CA ALA A 31 0.77 -1.74 -2.02
C ALA A 31 2.04 -2.42 -1.49
N GLY A 32 3.00 -1.63 -1.01
CA GLY A 32 4.28 -2.10 -0.52
C GLY A 32 4.18 -3.03 0.69
N TRP A 33 3.42 -2.64 1.72
CA TRP A 33 3.24 -3.51 2.89
C TRP A 33 2.47 -4.79 2.54
N ARG A 34 1.46 -4.73 1.65
CA ARG A 34 0.75 -5.93 1.19
C ARG A 34 1.67 -6.88 0.42
N GLN A 35 2.51 -6.35 -0.48
CA GLN A 35 3.51 -7.15 -1.17
C GLN A 35 4.53 -7.75 -0.20
N GLY A 36 4.97 -6.98 0.80
CA GLY A 36 5.82 -7.48 1.88
C GLY A 36 5.19 -8.66 2.62
N ALA A 37 3.90 -8.57 2.94
CA ALA A 37 3.17 -9.65 3.60
C ALA A 37 2.99 -10.89 2.70
N ILE A 38 2.66 -10.71 1.42
CA ILE A 38 2.48 -11.82 0.46
C ILE A 38 3.81 -12.52 0.18
N LYS A 39 4.89 -11.76 -0.04
CA LYS A 39 6.21 -12.31 -0.37
C LYS A 39 7.04 -12.69 0.84
N GLN A 40 6.54 -12.44 2.05
CA GLN A 40 7.30 -12.57 3.31
C GLN A 40 8.60 -11.75 3.28
N ASP A 41 8.54 -10.56 2.67
CA ASP A 41 9.66 -9.64 2.53
C ASP A 41 9.73 -8.69 3.72
N LYS A 42 10.66 -8.99 4.64
CA LYS A 42 10.89 -8.18 5.84
C LYS A 42 11.24 -6.73 5.52
N ALA A 43 12.05 -6.50 4.48
CA ALA A 43 12.51 -5.15 4.14
C ALA A 43 11.36 -4.25 3.67
N LEU A 44 10.41 -4.79 2.90
CA LEU A 44 9.20 -4.07 2.51
C LEU A 44 8.30 -3.78 3.71
N LEU A 45 8.14 -4.73 4.62
CA LEU A 45 7.35 -4.53 5.84
C LEU A 45 7.99 -3.46 6.73
N GLU A 46 9.30 -3.52 6.96
CA GLU A 46 10.03 -2.51 7.73
C GLU A 46 9.93 -1.11 7.10
N LYS A 47 9.96 -1.02 5.77
CA LYS A 47 9.87 0.24 5.04
C LYS A 47 8.51 0.92 5.20
N TYR A 48 7.40 0.16 5.12
CA TYR A 48 6.06 0.73 5.01
C TYR A 48 5.22 0.66 6.28
N LEU A 49 5.68 -0.04 7.32
CA LEU A 49 5.05 -0.06 8.64
C LEU A 49 5.82 0.84 9.60
N ALA A 50 5.12 1.75 10.27
CA ALA A 50 5.72 2.62 11.29
C ALA A 50 6.10 1.81 12.54
N ASP A 51 7.11 2.30 13.30
CA ASP A 51 7.61 1.58 14.48
C ASP A 51 6.56 1.44 15.59
N ASP A 52 5.65 2.42 15.67
CA ASP A 52 4.52 2.46 16.60
C ASP A 52 3.21 1.91 16.01
N MET A 53 3.29 1.22 14.86
CA MET A 53 2.12 0.66 14.19
C MET A 53 1.36 -0.32 15.08
N VAL A 54 0.03 -0.19 15.07
CA VAL A 54 -0.90 -1.17 15.65
C VAL A 54 -1.84 -1.70 14.60
N TYR A 55 -1.93 -3.02 14.50
CA TYR A 55 -2.89 -3.70 13.64
C TYR A 55 -3.92 -4.46 14.47
N THR A 56 -5.19 -4.08 14.36
CA THR A 56 -6.32 -4.82 14.92
C THR A 56 -6.96 -5.69 13.84
N HIS A 57 -6.90 -7.00 14.04
CA HIS A 57 -7.51 -7.99 13.15
C HIS A 57 -9.02 -8.09 13.34
N GLY A 58 -9.70 -8.66 12.35
CA GLY A 58 -11.16 -8.82 12.37
C GLY A 58 -11.73 -9.63 13.55
N GLY A 59 -10.90 -10.38 14.27
CA GLY A 59 -11.22 -11.07 15.51
C GLY A 59 -10.92 -10.25 16.78
N GLY A 60 -10.49 -9.00 16.66
CA GLY A 60 -10.14 -8.12 17.80
C GLY A 60 -8.72 -8.29 18.32
N GLN A 61 -7.93 -9.21 17.78
CA GLN A 61 -6.53 -9.38 18.16
C GLN A 61 -5.71 -8.19 17.67
N LYS A 62 -4.81 -7.69 18.53
CA LYS A 62 -3.90 -6.58 18.20
C LYS A 62 -2.48 -7.10 18.04
N GLN A 63 -1.75 -6.53 17.10
CA GLN A 63 -0.34 -6.77 16.88
C GLN A 63 0.41 -5.47 16.70
N THR A 64 1.57 -5.37 17.33
CA THR A 64 2.60 -4.38 17.03
C THR A 64 3.26 -4.69 15.68
N LYS A 65 4.05 -3.76 15.13
CA LYS A 65 4.88 -4.00 13.95
C LYS A 65 5.72 -5.27 14.06
N ALA A 66 6.43 -5.42 15.17
CA ALA A 66 7.32 -6.57 15.38
C ALA A 66 6.55 -7.90 15.41
N GLU A 67 5.42 -7.94 16.11
CA GLU A 67 4.55 -9.13 16.19
C GLU A 67 3.93 -9.46 14.83
N TYR A 68 3.49 -8.45 14.08
CA TYR A 68 2.95 -8.65 12.74
C TYR A 68 4.01 -9.20 11.78
N ILE A 69 5.20 -8.60 11.74
CA ILE A 69 6.30 -9.08 10.90
C ILE A 69 6.68 -10.52 11.28
N ALA A 70 6.80 -10.84 12.57
CA ALA A 70 7.08 -12.19 13.01
C ALA A 70 6.00 -13.19 12.56
N SER A 71 4.72 -12.80 12.66
CA SER A 71 3.60 -13.66 12.24
C SER A 71 3.56 -13.90 10.73
N VAL A 72 4.00 -12.92 9.93
CA VAL A 72 4.12 -13.05 8.47
C VAL A 72 5.30 -13.95 8.09
N LEU A 73 6.47 -13.76 8.71
CA LEU A 73 7.70 -14.48 8.32
C LEU A 73 7.72 -15.94 8.75
N SER A 74 7.19 -16.25 9.92
CA SER A 74 7.30 -17.61 10.52
C SER A 74 6.04 -18.08 11.25
N GLY A 75 5.01 -17.26 11.28
CA GLY A 75 3.76 -17.55 11.97
C GLY A 75 2.61 -17.91 11.05
N PRO A 76 1.37 -17.74 11.53
CA PRO A 76 0.15 -18.12 10.81
C PRO A 76 -0.28 -17.14 9.74
N SER A 77 0.28 -15.93 9.69
CA SER A 77 -0.14 -14.85 8.76
C SER A 77 0.52 -14.97 7.40
N HIS A 78 0.31 -16.12 6.73
CA HIS A 78 0.77 -16.32 5.35
C HIS A 78 -0.36 -16.07 4.36
N TYR A 79 -0.08 -15.26 3.34
CA TYR A 79 -1.05 -14.84 2.35
C TYR A 79 -0.60 -15.20 0.94
N LYS A 80 -1.56 -15.63 0.10
CA LYS A 80 -1.35 -15.81 -1.34
C LYS A 80 -1.67 -14.52 -2.10
N ALA A 81 -2.72 -13.82 -1.67
CA ALA A 81 -3.16 -12.58 -2.29
C ALA A 81 -3.87 -11.67 -1.29
N MET A 82 -3.79 -10.38 -1.55
CA MET A 82 -4.56 -9.33 -0.90
C MET A 82 -4.99 -8.34 -1.98
N GLU A 83 -6.25 -8.38 -2.39
CA GLU A 83 -6.79 -7.61 -3.50
C GLU A 83 -7.69 -6.49 -3.01
N PRO A 84 -7.20 -5.23 -2.98
CA PRO A 84 -8.02 -4.11 -2.56
C PRO A 84 -9.04 -3.73 -3.62
N SER A 85 -10.24 -3.34 -3.17
CA SER A 85 -11.30 -2.78 -4.00
C SER A 85 -12.04 -1.67 -3.26
N GLU A 86 -12.79 -0.84 -3.98
CA GLU A 86 -13.54 0.30 -3.41
C GLU A 86 -12.69 1.22 -2.53
N THR A 87 -11.39 1.30 -2.83
CA THR A 87 -10.42 2.07 -2.03
C THR A 87 -10.68 3.56 -2.15
N ARG A 88 -10.73 4.24 -1.01
CA ARG A 88 -10.84 5.70 -0.91
C ARG A 88 -9.77 6.24 0.03
N ILE A 89 -9.18 7.38 -0.33
CA ILE A 89 -8.14 8.06 0.44
C ILE A 89 -8.62 9.46 0.77
N ARG A 90 -8.37 9.90 2.01
CA ARG A 90 -8.49 11.29 2.44
C ARG A 90 -7.18 11.74 3.05
N LEU A 91 -6.72 12.91 2.63
CA LEU A 91 -5.50 13.53 3.12
C LEU A 91 -5.83 14.63 4.15
N TYR A 92 -5.07 14.64 5.24
CA TYR A 92 -5.14 15.63 6.31
C TYR A 92 -3.71 16.10 6.64
N GLY A 93 -3.13 16.92 5.75
CA GLY A 93 -1.74 17.33 5.84
C GLY A 93 -0.80 16.13 5.70
N LYS A 94 -0.05 15.81 6.74
CA LYS A 94 0.87 14.66 6.80
C LYS A 94 0.21 13.36 7.28
N LEU A 95 -1.10 13.33 7.42
CA LEU A 95 -1.87 12.14 7.71
C LEU A 95 -2.77 11.80 6.54
N ALA A 96 -2.96 10.50 6.32
CA ALA A 96 -3.91 9.99 5.35
C ALA A 96 -4.74 8.88 5.97
N VAL A 97 -6.03 8.87 5.65
CA VAL A 97 -6.95 7.79 6.00
C VAL A 97 -7.35 7.08 4.72
N LEU A 98 -7.09 5.80 4.68
CA LEU A 98 -7.48 4.92 3.59
C LEU A 98 -8.52 3.93 4.12
N TRP A 99 -9.62 3.74 3.40
CA TRP A 99 -10.57 2.68 3.68
C TRP A 99 -11.05 2.03 2.39
N GLY A 100 -11.50 0.80 2.50
CA GLY A 100 -11.99 0.03 1.37
C GLY A 100 -12.27 -1.41 1.75
N LEU A 101 -12.45 -2.22 0.73
CA LEU A 101 -12.57 -3.67 0.85
C LEU A 101 -11.26 -4.32 0.43
N VAL A 102 -10.94 -5.45 1.04
CA VAL A 102 -9.79 -6.28 0.64
C VAL A 102 -10.25 -7.73 0.64
N ASP A 103 -10.09 -8.39 -0.51
CA ASP A 103 -10.22 -9.85 -0.62
C ASP A 103 -8.88 -10.47 -0.23
N VAL A 104 -8.90 -11.23 0.84
CA VAL A 104 -7.71 -11.86 1.42
C VAL A 104 -7.76 -13.35 1.13
N THR A 105 -6.75 -13.84 0.40
CA THR A 105 -6.53 -15.26 0.15
C THR A 105 -5.38 -15.74 1.04
N PRO A 106 -5.65 -16.47 2.12
CA PRO A 106 -4.60 -17.03 2.96
C PRO A 106 -3.87 -18.17 2.24
N ALA A 107 -2.69 -18.54 2.74
CA ALA A 107 -1.95 -19.69 2.21
C ALA A 107 -2.74 -21.00 2.35
N LYS A 108 -3.54 -21.11 3.41
CA LYS A 108 -4.45 -22.23 3.67
C LYS A 108 -5.84 -21.69 4.00
N GLY A 109 -6.88 -22.29 3.41
CA GLY A 109 -8.27 -21.91 3.63
C GLY A 109 -8.89 -21.09 2.51
N ALA A 110 -10.14 -20.69 2.69
CA ALA A 110 -10.92 -19.97 1.69
C ALA A 110 -10.61 -18.47 1.72
N THR A 111 -10.73 -17.84 0.57
CA THR A 111 -10.72 -16.37 0.44
C THR A 111 -11.86 -15.77 1.27
N TYR A 112 -11.57 -14.69 1.94
CA TYR A 112 -12.54 -13.92 2.71
C TYR A 112 -12.39 -12.43 2.45
N ARG A 113 -13.46 -11.70 2.63
CA ARG A 113 -13.49 -10.24 2.45
C ARG A 113 -13.41 -9.53 3.78
N THR A 114 -12.61 -8.49 3.83
CA THR A 114 -12.54 -7.56 4.97
C THR A 114 -12.86 -6.15 4.53
N ARG A 115 -13.51 -5.39 5.40
CA ARG A 115 -13.50 -3.93 5.35
C ARG A 115 -12.33 -3.46 6.20
N THR A 116 -11.51 -2.57 5.64
CA THR A 116 -10.32 -2.06 6.32
C THR A 116 -10.36 -0.56 6.45
N LEU A 117 -9.77 -0.08 7.54
CA LEU A 117 -9.40 1.31 7.75
C LEU A 117 -7.90 1.32 8.07
N GLU A 118 -7.16 2.10 7.30
CA GLU A 118 -5.71 2.25 7.45
C GLU A 118 -5.39 3.73 7.60
N VAL A 119 -4.52 4.06 8.57
CA VAL A 119 -4.01 5.41 8.77
C VAL A 119 -2.53 5.41 8.44
N TYR A 120 -2.12 6.39 7.64
CA TYR A 120 -0.74 6.60 7.22
C TYR A 120 -0.23 7.95 7.71
N ALA A 121 1.03 7.99 8.12
CA ALA A 121 1.74 9.22 8.44
C ALA A 121 2.89 9.45 7.46
N GLN A 122 3.09 10.70 7.03
CA GLN A 122 4.20 11.08 6.17
C GLN A 122 5.37 11.57 7.01
N HIS A 123 6.53 10.96 6.82
CA HIS A 123 7.79 11.37 7.43
C HIS A 123 8.41 12.58 6.71
N ALA A 124 9.41 13.19 7.34
CA ALA A 124 10.10 14.38 6.80
C ALA A 124 10.76 14.13 5.43
N ASN A 125 11.18 12.90 5.15
CA ASN A 125 11.74 12.48 3.86
C ASN A 125 10.68 12.19 2.77
N GLY A 126 9.39 12.45 3.05
CA GLY A 126 8.28 12.22 2.13
C GLY A 126 7.72 10.78 2.11
N THR A 127 8.36 9.83 2.81
CA THR A 127 7.88 8.44 2.88
C THR A 127 6.62 8.35 3.73
N TRP A 128 5.61 7.61 3.24
CA TRP A 128 4.41 7.27 3.98
C TRP A 128 4.56 5.91 4.66
N GLN A 129 4.18 5.84 5.93
CA GLN A 129 4.14 4.59 6.70
C GLN A 129 2.79 4.41 7.36
N MET A 130 2.30 3.17 7.39
CA MET A 130 1.06 2.83 8.09
C MET A 130 1.29 2.83 9.61
N VAL A 131 0.48 3.63 10.32
CA VAL A 131 0.53 3.74 11.80
C VAL A 131 -0.61 2.99 12.47
N GLN A 132 -1.74 2.80 11.76
CA GLN A 132 -2.90 2.07 12.31
C GLN A 132 -3.59 1.29 11.20
N LYS A 133 -4.03 0.07 11.54
CA LYS A 133 -4.91 -0.72 10.69
C LYS A 133 -6.00 -1.39 11.53
N GLU A 134 -7.22 -1.25 11.05
CA GLU A 134 -8.38 -1.97 11.57
C GLU A 134 -8.98 -2.81 10.45
N SER A 135 -9.38 -4.03 10.76
CA SER A 135 -10.05 -4.92 9.82
C SER A 135 -11.31 -5.52 10.43
N VAL A 136 -12.37 -5.61 9.63
CA VAL A 136 -13.60 -6.30 10.02
C VAL A 136 -13.97 -7.28 8.90
N ARG A 137 -14.26 -8.54 9.24
CA ARG A 137 -14.78 -9.49 8.25
C ARG A 137 -16.16 -9.06 7.78
N VAL A 138 -16.34 -9.05 6.48
CA VAL A 138 -17.64 -8.79 5.85
C VAL A 138 -18.25 -10.12 5.43
N GLN A 139 -19.48 -10.36 5.85
CA GLN A 139 -20.25 -11.52 5.35
C GLN A 139 -20.69 -11.20 3.92
N VAL A 140 -20.27 -12.01 2.97
CA VAL A 140 -20.81 -11.96 1.61
C VAL A 140 -22.13 -12.72 1.67
N LYS A 141 -23.25 -12.01 1.44
CA LYS A 141 -24.57 -12.63 1.30
C LYS A 141 -24.69 -13.28 -0.06
#